data_e9a6514eed60eeccea7abd0364d73215
#
_entry.id   e9a6514eed60eeccea7abd0364d73215
#
_cell.length_a   1.000
_cell.length_b   1.000
_cell.length_c   1.000
_cell.angle_alpha   90.00
_cell.angle_beta   90.00
_cell.angle_gamma   90.00
#
_symmetry.space_group_name_H-M   'P 1'
#
loop_
_entity.id
_entity.type
_entity.pdbx_description
1 polymer ?
#
loop_
_entity_poly.entity_id
_entity_poly.type
_entity_poly.pdbx_seq_one_letter_code
_entity_poly.pdbx_strand_id
1 'polypeptide(L)'
;QVNKMYFDRDTFTFVYGPREDKECDLEIPISLIGLANLERDAEFKVSIDTRNSTAKLGVHFNMDEIQYFKKDSVRGTIKIDFIRSALIRDMQYKLYLHLEANDEYVPTNKTMCTVLFGDITLAQPKWWMPDRLGTYTQEKFVLFFKYFRETEDIVPALYSAIVNNWGEYLDDESYWRFPWLLTTYTYVGYF
;
A
#
# COMPACT_ATOMS: atom_id res chain seq x y z
N GLN A 1 -30.18 -10.84 14.60
CA GLN A 1 -28.94 -10.38 15.31
C GLN A 1 -28.16 -9.54 14.36
N VAL A 2 -27.90 -8.27 14.70
CA VAL A 2 -27.11 -7.37 13.87
C VAL A 2 -25.63 -7.68 14.06
N ASN A 3 -24.92 -7.93 12.97
CA ASN A 3 -23.47 -8.16 12.99
C ASN A 3 -22.73 -6.86 13.25
N LYS A 4 -21.53 -6.95 13.84
CA LYS A 4 -20.68 -5.80 14.12
C LYS A 4 -19.48 -5.81 13.20
N MET A 5 -19.08 -4.65 12.68
CA MET A 5 -17.92 -4.51 11.83
C MET A 5 -16.92 -3.47 12.39
N TYR A 6 -15.65 -3.64 12.08
CA TYR A 6 -14.58 -2.76 12.55
C TYR A 6 -13.37 -2.77 11.63
N PHE A 7 -12.58 -1.69 11.67
CA PHE A 7 -11.26 -1.66 11.05
C PHE A 7 -10.27 -2.49 11.85
N ASP A 8 -9.45 -3.28 11.20
CA ASP A 8 -8.40 -4.08 11.88
C ASP A 8 -7.33 -3.18 12.51
N ARG A 9 -7.06 -2.02 11.92
CA ARG A 9 -6.12 -1.01 12.42
C ARG A 9 -6.71 0.39 12.37
N ASP A 10 -6.19 1.29 13.21
CA ASP A 10 -6.61 2.69 13.25
C ASP A 10 -5.89 3.55 12.20
N THR A 11 -4.74 3.12 11.71
CA THR A 11 -3.92 3.88 10.78
C THR A 11 -3.25 2.95 9.76
N PHE A 12 -3.26 3.40 8.51
CA PHE A 12 -2.55 2.81 7.39
C PHE A 12 -1.69 3.87 6.72
N THR A 13 -0.54 3.46 6.20
CA THR A 13 0.35 4.36 5.47
C THR A 13 0.66 3.78 4.11
N PHE A 14 0.62 4.64 3.08
CA PHE A 14 1.02 4.29 1.73
C PHE A 14 2.00 5.34 1.20
N VAL A 15 3.11 4.88 0.66
CA VAL A 15 4.13 5.74 0.04
C VAL A 15 4.31 5.30 -1.41
N TYR A 16 4.23 6.25 -2.34
CA TYR A 16 4.41 5.94 -3.76
C TYR A 16 5.79 5.33 -4.04
N GLY A 17 6.85 6.02 -3.60
CA GLY A 17 8.22 5.52 -3.71
C GLY A 17 8.54 5.02 -5.12
N PRO A 18 9.08 3.78 -5.25
CA PRO A 18 9.44 3.18 -6.54
C PRO A 18 8.26 2.53 -7.28
N ARG A 19 7.03 2.60 -6.74
CA ARG A 19 5.87 1.96 -7.34
C ARG A 19 5.50 2.62 -8.67
N GLU A 20 5.06 1.81 -9.62
CA GLU A 20 4.42 2.30 -10.83
C GLU A 20 2.97 2.74 -10.54
N ASP A 21 2.37 3.57 -11.40
CA ASP A 21 1.01 4.09 -11.18
C ASP A 21 -0.04 2.97 -11.03
N LYS A 22 0.12 1.87 -11.75
CA LYS A 22 -0.76 0.68 -11.66
C LYS A 22 -0.66 -0.08 -10.32
N GLU A 23 0.36 0.20 -9.53
CA GLU A 23 0.66 -0.43 -8.23
C GLU A 23 0.32 0.49 -7.06
N CYS A 24 -0.31 1.62 -7.33
CA CYS A 24 -0.65 2.63 -6.33
C CYS A 24 -2.04 2.37 -5.76
N ASP A 25 -2.23 1.23 -5.13
CA ASP A 25 -3.46 0.87 -4.43
C ASP A 25 -3.18 0.37 -3.00
N LEU A 26 -4.18 0.46 -2.16
CA LEU A 26 -4.14 -0.02 -0.78
C LEU A 26 -5.42 -0.76 -0.46
N GLU A 27 -5.26 -1.94 0.10
CA GLU A 27 -6.35 -2.72 0.65
C GLU A 27 -6.42 -2.58 2.17
N ILE A 28 -7.55 -2.06 2.68
CA ILE A 28 -7.79 -1.88 4.11
C ILE A 28 -8.67 -3.01 4.61
N PRO A 29 -8.17 -3.88 5.49
CA PRO A 29 -8.93 -5.00 6.01
C PRO A 29 -10.00 -4.55 7.01
N ILE A 30 -11.19 -5.11 6.85
CA ILE A 30 -12.35 -4.97 7.72
C ILE A 30 -12.74 -6.35 8.24
N SER A 31 -13.09 -6.43 9.51
CA SER A 31 -13.52 -7.67 10.14
C SER A 31 -14.94 -7.58 10.69
N LEU A 32 -15.63 -8.72 10.72
CA LEU A 32 -16.95 -8.90 11.35
C LEU A 32 -16.82 -9.61 12.69
N ILE A 33 -17.67 -9.18 13.63
CA ILE A 33 -18.03 -9.95 14.83
C ILE A 33 -19.47 -10.41 14.60
N GLY A 34 -19.63 -11.68 14.32
CA GLY A 34 -20.94 -12.30 13.99
C GLY A 34 -20.77 -13.40 12.96
N LEU A 35 -21.82 -13.62 12.20
CA LEU A 35 -21.87 -14.67 11.18
C LEU A 35 -21.69 -14.08 9.78
N ALA A 36 -20.96 -14.80 8.94
CA ALA A 36 -20.89 -14.50 7.52
C ALA A 36 -22.27 -14.70 6.85
N ASN A 37 -22.53 -13.93 5.79
CA ASN A 37 -23.69 -14.19 4.95
C ASN A 37 -23.37 -15.40 4.04
N LEU A 38 -24.17 -16.46 4.16
CA LEU A 38 -23.96 -17.72 3.42
C LEU A 38 -24.68 -17.74 2.07
N GLU A 39 -25.49 -16.74 1.77
CA GLU A 39 -26.33 -16.74 0.56
C GLU A 39 -25.78 -15.82 -0.52
N ARG A 40 -25.25 -14.67 -0.14
CA ARG A 40 -24.78 -13.62 -1.06
C ARG A 40 -23.62 -12.83 -0.50
N ASP A 41 -22.97 -12.04 -1.36
CA ASP A 41 -22.12 -10.93 -0.93
C ASP A 41 -22.98 -9.90 -0.18
N ALA A 42 -22.48 -9.35 0.90
CA ALA A 42 -23.20 -8.45 1.76
C ALA A 42 -22.58 -7.05 1.76
N GLU A 43 -23.40 -6.04 1.49
CA GLU A 43 -22.96 -4.64 1.40
C GLU A 43 -22.60 -4.06 2.76
N PHE A 44 -21.54 -3.25 2.78
CA PHE A 44 -21.29 -2.29 3.85
C PHE A 44 -20.88 -0.94 3.27
N LYS A 45 -21.09 0.12 4.03
CA LYS A 45 -20.82 1.47 3.59
C LYS A 45 -19.65 2.09 4.35
N VAL A 46 -18.80 2.80 3.60
CA VAL A 46 -17.69 3.60 4.10
C VAL A 46 -17.88 5.03 3.69
N SER A 47 -17.83 5.96 4.62
CA SER A 47 -17.87 7.39 4.32
C SER A 47 -16.51 8.05 4.51
N ILE A 48 -16.33 9.17 3.82
CA ILE A 48 -15.13 10.00 3.88
C ILE A 48 -15.43 11.23 4.73
N ASP A 49 -14.64 11.46 5.78
CA ASP A 49 -14.70 12.73 6.51
C ASP A 49 -14.01 13.82 5.68
N THR A 50 -14.77 14.48 4.83
CA THR A 50 -14.27 15.52 3.93
C THR A 50 -13.86 16.81 4.63
N ARG A 51 -14.25 17.02 5.91
CA ARG A 51 -13.89 18.21 6.68
C ARG A 51 -12.47 18.11 7.24
N ASN A 52 -12.10 16.93 7.69
CA ASN A 52 -10.81 16.68 8.33
C ASN A 52 -9.77 16.07 7.37
N SER A 53 -10.22 15.46 6.26
CA SER A 53 -9.34 14.92 5.23
C SER A 53 -8.71 16.04 4.40
N THR A 54 -7.41 15.94 4.15
CA THR A 54 -6.71 16.77 3.16
C THR A 54 -6.77 16.16 1.77
N ALA A 55 -6.96 14.85 1.68
CA ALA A 55 -7.16 14.12 0.43
C ALA A 55 -8.57 14.38 -0.15
N LYS A 56 -8.68 14.40 -1.47
CA LYS A 56 -9.94 14.63 -2.20
C LYS A 56 -10.19 13.49 -3.17
N LEU A 57 -11.42 12.92 -3.10
CA LEU A 57 -11.91 11.91 -4.02
C LEU A 57 -11.87 12.42 -5.47
N GLY A 58 -11.43 11.57 -6.40
CA GLY A 58 -11.28 11.90 -7.82
C GLY A 58 -10.08 12.80 -8.16
N VAL A 59 -9.33 13.28 -7.16
CA VAL A 59 -8.13 14.11 -7.34
C VAL A 59 -6.88 13.41 -6.83
N HIS A 60 -6.94 12.88 -5.61
CA HIS A 60 -5.81 12.23 -4.95
C HIS A 60 -5.99 10.71 -4.83
N PHE A 61 -7.23 10.25 -4.88
CA PHE A 61 -7.57 8.83 -4.81
C PHE A 61 -8.97 8.58 -5.39
N ASN A 62 -9.24 7.31 -5.71
CA ASN A 62 -10.58 6.80 -6.00
C ASN A 62 -10.91 5.70 -4.99
N MET A 63 -12.18 5.61 -4.62
CA MET A 63 -12.72 4.60 -3.73
C MET A 63 -14.23 4.54 -3.89
N ASP A 64 -14.80 3.35 -3.92
CA ASP A 64 -16.24 3.17 -3.84
C ASP A 64 -16.71 3.26 -2.38
N GLU A 65 -17.78 4.01 -2.11
CA GLU A 65 -18.36 4.08 -0.76
C GLU A 65 -19.08 2.78 -0.37
N ILE A 66 -19.59 2.03 -1.35
CA ILE A 66 -20.20 0.72 -1.14
C ILE A 66 -19.16 -0.35 -1.38
N GLN A 67 -18.97 -1.18 -0.36
CA GLN A 67 -18.03 -2.28 -0.34
C GLN A 67 -18.75 -3.57 0.02
N TYR A 68 -18.09 -4.73 -0.11
CA TYR A 68 -18.74 -6.03 0.06
C TYR A 68 -17.90 -6.97 0.93
N PHE A 69 -18.58 -7.57 1.92
CA PHE A 69 -18.11 -8.83 2.46
C PHE A 69 -18.50 -9.94 1.48
N LYS A 70 -17.53 -10.71 1.05
CA LYS A 70 -17.81 -11.84 0.17
C LYS A 70 -18.65 -12.89 0.89
N LYS A 71 -19.49 -13.59 0.11
CA LYS A 71 -20.24 -14.73 0.59
C LYS A 71 -19.33 -15.64 1.43
N ASP A 72 -19.83 -16.10 2.57
CA ASP A 72 -19.13 -17.00 3.51
C ASP A 72 -17.83 -16.41 4.09
N SER A 73 -17.70 -15.08 4.13
CA SER A 73 -16.53 -14.42 4.70
C SER A 73 -16.91 -13.47 5.83
N VAL A 74 -16.13 -13.53 6.90
CA VAL A 74 -16.15 -12.54 8.01
C VAL A 74 -15.06 -11.48 7.84
N ARG A 75 -14.37 -11.49 6.69
CA ARG A 75 -13.37 -10.52 6.32
C ARG A 75 -13.75 -9.82 5.03
N GLY A 76 -13.62 -8.52 5.03
CA GLY A 76 -13.81 -7.66 3.87
C GLY A 76 -12.58 -6.77 3.66
N THR A 77 -12.59 -6.08 2.54
CA THR A 77 -11.49 -5.19 2.14
C THR A 77 -12.09 -3.94 1.51
N ILE A 78 -11.59 -2.78 1.92
CA ILE A 78 -11.82 -1.51 1.22
C ILE A 78 -10.63 -1.29 0.30
N LYS A 79 -10.88 -1.18 -1.01
CA LYS A 79 -9.84 -0.86 -1.98
C LYS A 79 -9.80 0.64 -2.22
N ILE A 80 -8.60 1.23 -2.13
CA ILE A 80 -8.31 2.63 -2.44
C ILE A 80 -7.29 2.65 -3.55
N ASP A 81 -7.62 3.26 -4.68
CA ASP A 81 -6.70 3.48 -5.78
C ASP A 81 -6.16 4.92 -5.69
N PHE A 82 -4.86 5.09 -5.48
CA PHE A 82 -4.25 6.41 -5.37
C PHE A 82 -3.91 6.99 -6.73
N ILE A 83 -4.13 8.29 -6.87
CA ILE A 83 -3.80 9.06 -8.07
C ILE A 83 -2.49 9.79 -7.82
N ARG A 84 -1.41 9.30 -8.42
CA ARG A 84 -0.11 9.95 -8.34
C ARG A 84 -0.03 11.08 -9.37
N SER A 85 0.29 12.28 -8.91
CA SER A 85 0.52 13.42 -9.79
C SER A 85 1.82 14.13 -9.44
N ALA A 86 2.40 14.85 -10.41
CA ALA A 86 3.62 15.62 -10.21
C ALA A 86 3.49 16.72 -9.15
N LEU A 87 2.26 17.10 -8.81
CA LEU A 87 1.95 18.12 -7.80
C LEU A 87 2.03 17.59 -6.35
N ILE A 88 2.18 16.27 -6.17
CA ILE A 88 2.17 15.61 -4.84
C ILE A 88 3.59 15.40 -4.30
N ARG A 89 4.62 15.87 -4.98
CA ARG A 89 6.00 15.72 -4.50
C ARG A 89 6.16 16.33 -3.12
N ASP A 90 6.74 15.55 -2.20
CA ASP A 90 7.04 15.92 -0.81
C ASP A 90 5.80 16.29 0.03
N MET A 91 4.60 15.89 -0.41
CA MET A 91 3.36 16.10 0.34
C MET A 91 2.81 14.78 0.88
N GLN A 92 2.32 14.84 2.12
CA GLN A 92 1.54 13.77 2.73
C GLN A 92 0.08 14.19 2.82
N TYR A 93 -0.80 13.35 2.30
CA TYR A 93 -2.24 13.50 2.42
C TYR A 93 -2.78 12.64 3.54
N LYS A 94 -3.87 13.13 4.15
CA LYS A 94 -4.63 12.42 5.19
C LYS A 94 -6.03 12.16 4.66
N LEU A 95 -6.46 10.92 4.80
CA LEU A 95 -7.81 10.47 4.49
C LEU A 95 -8.40 9.82 5.74
N TYR A 96 -9.54 10.33 6.20
CA TYR A 96 -10.28 9.77 7.32
C TYR A 96 -11.50 9.05 6.80
N LEU A 97 -11.60 7.76 7.14
CA LEU A 97 -12.69 6.87 6.76
C LEU A 97 -13.52 6.49 7.97
N HIS A 98 -14.83 6.39 7.78
CA HIS A 98 -15.78 5.93 8.78
C HIS A 98 -16.62 4.78 8.23
N LEU A 99 -16.82 3.76 9.04
CA LEU A 99 -17.81 2.72 8.76
C LEU A 99 -19.19 3.24 9.13
N GLU A 100 -20.15 3.09 8.22
CA GLU A 100 -21.55 3.50 8.43
C GLU A 100 -22.41 2.30 8.77
N ALA A 101 -23.36 2.52 9.70
CA ALA A 101 -24.34 1.49 10.03
C ALA A 101 -25.32 1.27 8.88
N ASN A 102 -25.76 0.03 8.69
CA ASN A 102 -26.88 -0.34 7.83
C ASN A 102 -27.75 -1.41 8.52
N ASP A 103 -28.70 -1.99 7.81
CA ASP A 103 -29.63 -2.96 8.38
C ASP A 103 -28.95 -4.28 8.81
N GLU A 104 -27.80 -4.62 8.23
CA GLU A 104 -27.06 -5.86 8.48
C GLU A 104 -25.88 -5.68 9.43
N TYR A 105 -25.27 -4.50 9.44
CA TYR A 105 -23.99 -4.23 10.13
C TYR A 105 -24.03 -2.94 10.95
N VAL A 106 -23.45 -3.00 12.13
CA VAL A 106 -23.21 -1.84 12.99
C VAL A 106 -21.73 -1.71 13.28
N PRO A 107 -21.12 -0.52 13.05
CA PRO A 107 -19.73 -0.28 13.42
C PRO A 107 -19.49 -0.42 14.93
N THR A 108 -18.36 -1.00 15.31
CA THR A 108 -17.98 -1.17 16.71
C THR A 108 -16.45 -1.07 16.88
N ASN A 109 -15.98 -0.78 18.08
CA ASN A 109 -14.56 -0.64 18.40
C ASN A 109 -13.88 0.42 17.51
N LYS A 110 -13.15 -0.03 16.51
CA LYS A 110 -12.47 0.83 15.55
C LYS A 110 -13.41 1.17 14.40
N THR A 111 -14.21 2.20 14.58
CA THR A 111 -15.19 2.69 13.59
C THR A 111 -14.59 3.67 12.60
N MET A 112 -13.40 4.18 12.89
CA MET A 112 -12.65 5.13 12.08
C MET A 112 -11.26 4.58 11.75
N CYS A 113 -10.75 4.99 10.61
CA CYS A 113 -9.38 4.70 10.18
C CYS A 113 -8.79 5.93 9.51
N THR A 114 -7.50 6.16 9.74
CA THR A 114 -6.70 7.19 9.08
C THR A 114 -5.80 6.56 8.04
N VAL A 115 -5.84 7.07 6.82
CA VAL A 115 -4.89 6.70 5.75
C VAL A 115 -3.97 7.88 5.49
N LEU A 116 -2.68 7.66 5.67
CA LEU A 116 -1.62 8.61 5.36
C LEU A 116 -0.94 8.16 4.07
N PHE A 117 -0.94 9.00 3.05
CA PHE A 117 -0.31 8.64 1.78
C PHE A 117 0.34 9.83 1.09
N GLY A 118 1.30 9.56 0.21
CA GLY A 118 1.97 10.60 -0.55
C GLY A 118 3.29 10.16 -1.16
N ASP A 119 3.90 11.09 -1.88
CA ASP A 119 5.23 10.92 -2.47
C ASP A 119 6.26 11.59 -1.54
N ILE A 120 6.41 11.01 -0.35
CA ILE A 120 7.32 11.52 0.68
C ILE A 120 8.74 11.08 0.30
N THR A 121 9.70 11.97 0.55
CA THR A 121 11.12 11.59 0.46
C THR A 121 11.39 10.43 1.43
N LEU A 122 11.70 9.27 0.88
CA LEU A 122 12.01 8.09 1.68
C LEU A 122 13.38 8.26 2.31
N ALA A 123 13.51 7.81 3.54
CA ALA A 123 14.81 7.66 4.17
C ALA A 123 15.66 6.67 3.36
N GLN A 124 16.98 6.89 3.36
CA GLN A 124 17.90 5.93 2.74
C GLN A 124 17.69 4.54 3.36
N PRO A 125 17.37 3.51 2.56
CA PRO A 125 17.23 2.16 3.10
C PRO A 125 18.58 1.64 3.61
N LYS A 126 18.55 0.77 4.62
CA LYS A 126 19.77 0.22 5.23
C LYS A 126 20.65 -0.55 4.25
N TRP A 127 20.04 -1.13 3.22
CA TRP A 127 20.74 -1.86 2.18
C TRP A 127 21.41 -0.94 1.12
N TRP A 128 21.12 0.37 1.11
CA TRP A 128 21.76 1.30 0.17
C TRP A 128 23.23 1.50 0.52
N MET A 129 24.09 1.14 -0.38
CA MET A 129 25.55 1.23 -0.21
C MET A 129 26.11 2.41 -1.00
N PRO A 130 26.47 3.53 -0.34
CA PRO A 130 27.01 4.71 -1.02
C PRO A 130 28.28 4.43 -1.85
N ASP A 131 29.10 3.48 -1.39
CA ASP A 131 30.34 3.09 -2.08
C ASP A 131 30.10 2.44 -3.45
N ARG A 132 28.87 1.91 -3.65
CA ARG A 132 28.49 1.18 -4.86
C ARG A 132 27.45 1.93 -5.68
N LEU A 133 26.45 2.49 -5.00
CA LEU A 133 25.31 3.18 -5.62
C LEU A 133 25.45 4.71 -5.58
N GLY A 134 26.54 5.21 -4.99
CA GLY A 134 26.76 6.63 -4.79
C GLY A 134 25.85 7.20 -3.70
N THR A 135 25.92 8.50 -3.50
CA THR A 135 25.09 9.22 -2.53
C THR A 135 23.62 8.96 -2.84
N TYR A 136 22.83 8.61 -1.79
CA TYR A 136 21.40 8.38 -1.92
C TYR A 136 20.67 9.66 -2.35
N THR A 137 19.79 9.51 -3.34
CA THR A 137 18.76 10.49 -3.70
C THR A 137 17.48 9.74 -4.09
N GLN A 138 16.34 10.41 -3.99
CA GLN A 138 15.06 9.83 -4.37
C GLN A 138 15.05 9.42 -5.86
N GLU A 139 15.63 10.23 -6.72
CA GLU A 139 15.71 9.95 -8.16
C GLU A 139 16.52 8.67 -8.43
N LYS A 140 17.67 8.52 -7.76
CA LYS A 140 18.49 7.31 -7.88
C LYS A 140 17.76 6.08 -7.35
N PHE A 141 16.99 6.22 -6.26
CA PHE A 141 16.20 5.14 -5.71
C PHE A 141 15.13 4.65 -6.68
N VAL A 142 14.38 5.58 -7.28
CA VAL A 142 13.39 5.25 -8.31
C VAL A 142 14.04 4.62 -9.55
N LEU A 143 15.18 5.18 -9.99
CA LEU A 143 15.94 4.65 -11.12
C LEU A 143 16.47 3.24 -10.85
N PHE A 144 16.94 2.98 -9.63
CA PHE A 144 17.38 1.65 -9.20
C PHE A 144 16.27 0.62 -9.39
N PHE A 145 15.03 0.92 -8.92
CA PHE A 145 13.91 0.00 -9.05
C PHE A 145 13.47 -0.20 -10.50
N LYS A 146 13.59 0.82 -11.35
CA LYS A 146 13.33 0.66 -12.78
C LYS A 146 14.24 -0.42 -13.37
N TYR A 147 15.55 -0.31 -13.15
CA TYR A 147 16.50 -1.31 -13.65
C TYR A 147 16.40 -2.66 -12.94
N PHE A 148 16.06 -2.66 -11.66
CA PHE A 148 15.81 -3.90 -10.92
C PHE A 148 14.67 -4.70 -11.56
N ARG A 149 13.58 -4.07 -11.96
CA ARG A 149 12.48 -4.74 -12.65
C ARG A 149 12.87 -5.28 -14.03
N GLU A 150 13.70 -4.55 -14.78
CA GLU A 150 14.20 -5.03 -16.07
C GLU A 150 15.01 -6.33 -15.94
N THR A 151 15.49 -6.65 -14.74
CA THR A 151 16.21 -7.92 -14.48
C THR A 151 15.30 -9.14 -14.59
N GLU A 152 14.00 -8.98 -14.40
CA GLU A 152 13.03 -10.06 -14.59
C GLU A 152 13.14 -10.65 -16.02
N ASP A 153 13.30 -9.79 -17.01
CA ASP A 153 13.44 -10.21 -18.41
C ASP A 153 14.85 -10.74 -18.75
N ILE A 154 15.88 -10.22 -18.07
CA ILE A 154 17.29 -10.52 -18.40
C ILE A 154 17.79 -11.76 -17.65
N VAL A 155 17.49 -11.86 -16.36
CA VAL A 155 17.91 -12.96 -15.46
C VAL A 155 16.76 -13.34 -14.53
N PRO A 156 15.69 -13.98 -15.03
CA PRO A 156 14.46 -14.26 -14.28
C PRO A 156 14.68 -15.01 -12.96
N ALA A 157 15.61 -15.98 -12.98
CA ALA A 157 15.90 -16.79 -11.78
C ALA A 157 16.50 -15.95 -10.64
N LEU A 158 17.34 -14.96 -10.96
CA LEU A 158 17.93 -14.06 -9.97
C LEU A 158 16.86 -13.09 -9.44
N TYR A 159 16.07 -12.49 -10.32
CA TYR A 159 14.97 -11.61 -9.93
C TYR A 159 14.01 -12.33 -8.98
N SER A 160 13.52 -13.51 -9.37
CA SER A 160 12.62 -14.32 -8.54
C SER A 160 13.24 -14.67 -7.18
N ALA A 161 14.52 -15.03 -7.13
CA ALA A 161 15.21 -15.35 -5.88
C ALA A 161 15.30 -14.12 -4.96
N ILE A 162 15.54 -12.93 -5.51
CA ILE A 162 15.60 -11.69 -4.75
C ILE A 162 14.19 -11.33 -4.23
N VAL A 163 13.18 -11.29 -5.10
CA VAL A 163 11.80 -10.94 -4.73
C VAL A 163 11.23 -11.88 -3.68
N ASN A 164 11.48 -13.18 -3.81
CA ASN A 164 11.00 -14.17 -2.84
C ASN A 164 11.62 -14.01 -1.44
N ASN A 165 12.83 -13.47 -1.35
CA ASN A 165 13.52 -13.30 -0.07
C ASN A 165 13.29 -11.92 0.57
N TRP A 166 13.12 -10.86 -0.23
CA TRP A 166 13.10 -9.48 0.26
C TRP A 166 11.88 -8.67 -0.18
N GLY A 167 10.98 -9.27 -0.92
CA GLY A 167 9.83 -8.59 -1.48
C GLY A 167 10.15 -7.79 -2.74
N GLU A 168 9.12 -7.44 -3.49
CA GLU A 168 9.21 -6.72 -4.76
C GLU A 168 9.80 -5.30 -4.62
N TYR A 169 9.62 -4.70 -3.44
CA TYR A 169 10.15 -3.37 -3.11
C TYR A 169 11.35 -3.43 -2.16
N LEU A 170 11.89 -4.61 -1.91
CA LEU A 170 13.07 -4.84 -1.07
C LEU A 170 12.87 -4.30 0.36
N ASP A 171 11.67 -4.49 0.88
CA ASP A 171 11.23 -3.95 2.19
C ASP A 171 11.74 -4.77 3.37
N ASP A 172 12.14 -6.04 3.16
CA ASP A 172 12.70 -6.86 4.22
C ASP A 172 14.16 -6.51 4.49
N GLU A 173 14.35 -5.61 5.45
CA GLU A 173 15.66 -5.17 5.89
C GLU A 173 16.42 -6.19 6.74
N SER A 174 15.81 -7.32 7.07
CA SER A 174 16.39 -8.33 7.95
C SER A 174 17.58 -9.08 7.33
N TYR A 175 17.72 -9.01 6.02
CA TYR A 175 18.69 -9.80 5.29
C TYR A 175 19.98 -9.00 4.97
N TRP A 176 20.98 -9.12 5.79
CA TRP A 176 22.26 -8.41 5.69
C TRP A 176 23.11 -8.77 4.44
N ARG A 177 22.83 -9.89 3.74
CA ARG A 177 23.53 -10.28 2.51
C ARG A 177 22.99 -9.63 1.24
N PHE A 178 21.86 -9.00 1.31
CA PHE A 178 21.20 -8.39 0.17
C PHE A 178 22.09 -7.38 -0.59
N PRO A 179 22.78 -6.42 0.06
CA PRO A 179 23.67 -5.48 -0.62
C PRO A 179 24.76 -6.17 -1.44
N TRP A 180 25.29 -7.29 -0.94
CA TRP A 180 26.35 -8.02 -1.65
C TRP A 180 25.85 -8.66 -2.94
N LEU A 181 24.64 -9.25 -2.93
CA LEU A 181 24.03 -9.84 -4.12
C LEU A 181 23.76 -8.78 -5.20
N LEU A 182 23.25 -7.61 -4.82
CA LEU A 182 23.03 -6.51 -5.75
C LEU A 182 24.32 -5.99 -6.38
N THR A 183 25.41 -5.98 -5.64
CA THR A 183 26.69 -5.47 -6.13
C THR A 183 27.46 -6.46 -6.99
N THR A 184 27.15 -7.74 -6.89
CA THR A 184 27.87 -8.79 -7.64
C THR A 184 27.32 -8.94 -9.06
N TYR A 185 26.08 -8.53 -9.30
CA TYR A 185 25.40 -8.70 -10.58
C TYR A 185 24.94 -7.38 -11.19
N THR A 186 25.66 -6.92 -12.22
CA THR A 186 25.28 -6.00 -13.31
C THR A 186 24.66 -4.64 -13.01
N TYR A 187 24.11 -4.35 -11.83
CA TYR A 187 23.47 -3.06 -11.53
C TYR A 187 24.45 -1.90 -11.39
N VAL A 188 25.68 -2.20 -11.01
CA VAL A 188 26.73 -1.19 -10.80
C VAL A 188 27.13 -0.46 -12.10
N GLY A 189 26.87 -1.06 -13.25
CA GLY A 189 27.17 -0.43 -14.56
C GLY A 189 26.18 0.65 -14.99
N TYR A 190 25.04 0.80 -14.29
CA TYR A 190 24.00 1.77 -14.61
C TYR A 190 23.98 2.99 -13.68
N PHE A 191 24.78 2.99 -12.64
CA PHE A 191 24.99 4.07 -11.68
C PHE A 191 26.42 4.59 -11.75
#